data_667b0da04348af322bbb892842cc38ab
#
_entry.id   667b0da04348af322bbb892842cc38ab
#
_cell.length_a   1.000
_cell.length_b   1.000
_cell.length_c   1.000
_cell.angle_alpha   90.00
_cell.angle_beta   90.00
_cell.angle_gamma   90.00
#
_symmetry.space_group_name_H-M   'P 1'
#
loop_
_entity.id
_entity.type
_entity.pdbx_description
1 polymer ?
#
loop_
_entity_poly.entity_id
_entity_poly.type
_entity_poly.pdbx_seq_one_letter_code
_entity_poly.pdbx_strand_id
1 'polypeptide(L)'
;MKKNGGSIVNISSYSAKDPSISFPTSSTIKAGLSAFVKLFADQYSKDGIRMNNILPGFIDSFDVSNEVRSMIPMKREGRVDEIENTVVFLLSNKSSYVTGQNIRLDGGLGFSI
;
A
#
# COMPACT_ATOMS: atom_id res chain seq x y z
N MET A 1 20.36 -4.51 8.40
CA MET A 1 19.92 -4.62 6.99
C MET A 1 20.98 -4.20 5.98
N LYS A 2 21.68 -3.08 6.20
CA LYS A 2 22.65 -2.57 5.20
C LYS A 2 23.65 -3.62 4.72
N LYS A 3 24.15 -4.45 5.62
CA LYS A 3 25.20 -5.44 5.29
C LYS A 3 24.71 -6.50 4.30
N ASN A 4 23.48 -6.96 4.45
CA ASN A 4 22.92 -8.07 3.66
C ASN A 4 21.72 -7.67 2.80
N GLY A 5 21.35 -6.38 2.82
CA GLY A 5 20.16 -5.92 2.19
C GLY A 5 18.89 -6.30 2.95
N GLY A 6 17.76 -6.13 2.31
CA GLY A 6 16.48 -6.47 2.90
C GLY A 6 15.30 -5.83 2.20
N SER A 7 14.11 -6.14 2.68
CA SER A 7 12.87 -5.57 2.15
C SER A 7 11.94 -5.18 3.29
N ILE A 8 11.39 -3.99 3.21
CA ILE A 8 10.45 -3.43 4.18
C ILE A 8 9.14 -3.16 3.45
N VAL A 9 8.04 -3.58 4.06
CA VAL A 9 6.70 -3.31 3.55
C VAL A 9 5.91 -2.58 4.63
N ASN A 10 5.38 -1.41 4.30
CA ASN A 10 4.52 -0.66 5.19
C ASN A 10 3.07 -0.84 4.75
N ILE A 11 2.18 -1.04 5.70
CA ILE A 11 0.75 -1.09 5.43
C ILE A 11 0.20 0.32 5.65
N SER A 12 -0.19 0.96 4.55
CA SER A 12 -0.72 2.31 4.52
C SER A 12 -2.24 2.28 4.32
N SER A 13 -2.77 3.16 3.47
CA SER A 13 -4.20 3.23 3.16
C SER A 13 -4.39 3.82 1.77
N TYR A 14 -5.50 3.47 1.13
CA TYR A 14 -5.84 4.05 -0.18
C TYR A 14 -5.95 5.58 -0.12
N SER A 15 -6.32 6.15 1.03
CA SER A 15 -6.41 7.61 1.21
C SER A 15 -5.08 8.33 1.08
N ALA A 16 -3.96 7.62 1.06
CA ALA A 16 -2.65 8.22 0.82
C ALA A 16 -2.53 8.82 -0.58
N LYS A 17 -3.18 8.20 -1.58
CA LYS A 17 -3.20 8.68 -2.97
C LYS A 17 -4.51 9.36 -3.34
N ASP A 18 -5.60 9.01 -2.69
CA ASP A 18 -6.94 9.53 -2.93
C ASP A 18 -7.48 10.13 -1.64
N PRO A 19 -7.03 11.35 -1.27
CA PRO A 19 -7.42 11.98 -0.01
C PRO A 19 -8.94 12.13 0.09
N SER A 20 -9.48 11.89 1.27
CA SER A 20 -10.92 11.97 1.51
C SER A 20 -11.21 12.83 2.73
N ILE A 21 -12.21 13.69 2.60
CA ILE A 21 -12.69 14.49 3.74
C ILE A 21 -13.24 13.60 4.87
N SER A 22 -13.61 12.35 4.56
CA SER A 22 -14.04 11.38 5.57
C SER A 22 -12.88 10.89 6.44
N PHE A 23 -11.63 11.02 5.95
CA PHE A 23 -10.42 10.57 6.64
C PHE A 23 -9.32 11.61 6.53
N PRO A 24 -9.54 12.84 7.07
CA PRO A 24 -8.59 13.95 6.83
C PRO A 24 -7.21 13.70 7.46
N THR A 25 -7.14 13.22 8.68
CA THR A 25 -5.88 12.93 9.37
C THR A 25 -5.14 11.79 8.70
N SER A 26 -5.83 10.69 8.43
CA SER A 26 -5.24 9.53 7.76
C SER A 26 -4.73 9.91 6.37
N SER A 27 -5.50 10.66 5.60
CA SER A 27 -5.09 11.14 4.27
C SER A 27 -3.79 11.93 4.34
N THR A 28 -3.68 12.85 5.30
CA THR A 28 -2.50 13.71 5.44
C THR A 28 -1.26 12.92 5.86
N ILE A 29 -1.38 12.08 6.90
CA ILE A 29 -0.25 11.32 7.43
C ILE A 29 0.20 10.26 6.42
N LYS A 30 -0.74 9.55 5.79
CA LYS A 30 -0.41 8.49 4.83
C LYS A 30 0.19 9.05 3.54
N ALA A 31 -0.20 10.26 3.12
CA ALA A 31 0.46 10.94 2.01
C ALA A 31 1.94 11.22 2.33
N GLY A 32 2.23 11.60 3.58
CA GLY A 32 3.60 11.75 4.05
C GLY A 32 4.38 10.44 3.98
N LEU A 33 3.78 9.33 4.37
CA LEU A 33 4.40 8.01 4.26
C LEU A 33 4.67 7.62 2.80
N SER A 34 3.79 8.02 1.87
CA SER A 34 4.00 7.80 0.44
C SER A 34 5.24 8.54 -0.09
N ALA A 35 5.45 9.76 0.37
CA ALA A 35 6.67 10.51 0.03
C ALA A 35 7.90 9.88 0.69
N PHE A 36 7.77 9.46 1.93
CA PHE A 36 8.88 8.87 2.69
C PHE A 36 9.42 7.60 2.01
N VAL A 37 8.56 6.73 1.51
CA VAL A 37 9.00 5.49 0.87
C VAL A 37 9.85 5.77 -0.38
N LYS A 38 9.53 6.84 -1.12
CA LYS A 38 10.33 7.26 -2.28
C LYS A 38 11.70 7.79 -1.84
N LEU A 39 11.73 8.62 -0.81
CA LEU A 39 12.98 9.17 -0.27
C LEU A 39 13.86 8.04 0.29
N PHE A 40 13.26 7.07 0.96
CA PHE A 40 13.97 5.90 1.48
C PHE A 40 14.61 5.11 0.33
N ALA A 41 13.85 4.87 -0.73
CA ALA A 41 14.38 4.16 -1.90
C ALA A 41 15.57 4.90 -2.51
N ASP A 42 15.48 6.22 -2.66
CA ASP A 42 16.57 7.02 -3.19
C ASP A 42 17.84 6.92 -2.33
N GLN A 43 17.67 6.86 -1.01
CA GLN A 43 18.79 6.84 -0.07
C GLN A 43 19.43 5.44 0.08
N TYR A 44 18.62 4.37 0.11
CA TYR A 44 19.10 3.06 0.55
C TYR A 44 19.08 1.97 -0.51
N SER A 45 18.62 2.23 -1.73
CA SER A 45 18.62 1.20 -2.78
C SER A 45 20.02 0.72 -3.12
N LYS A 46 21.01 1.60 -3.04
CA LYS A 46 22.43 1.24 -3.27
C LYS A 46 22.95 0.23 -2.24
N ASP A 47 22.32 0.17 -1.07
CA ASP A 47 22.67 -0.80 -0.02
C ASP A 47 21.86 -2.10 -0.12
N GLY A 48 21.07 -2.25 -1.20
CA GLY A 48 20.24 -3.42 -1.41
C GLY A 48 19.00 -3.48 -0.52
N ILE A 49 18.59 -2.35 0.06
CA ILE A 49 17.39 -2.27 0.92
C ILE A 49 16.25 -1.67 0.13
N ARG A 50 15.14 -2.40 0.07
CA ARG A 50 13.92 -1.95 -0.60
C ARG A 50 12.85 -1.58 0.41
N MET A 51 12.03 -0.61 0.08
CA MET A 51 10.85 -0.25 0.86
C MET A 51 9.70 0.07 -0.06
N ASN A 52 8.55 -0.52 0.21
CA ASN A 52 7.32 -0.29 -0.53
C ASN A 52 6.14 -0.16 0.43
N ASN A 53 5.14 0.60 0.02
CA ASN A 53 3.88 0.72 0.75
C ASN A 53 2.80 -0.08 0.04
N ILE A 54 1.95 -0.73 0.81
CA ILE A 54 0.68 -1.27 0.35
C ILE A 54 -0.42 -0.32 0.83
N LEU A 55 -1.33 0.03 -0.08
CA LEU A 55 -2.46 0.92 0.17
C LEU A 55 -3.77 0.13 0.05
N PRO A 56 -4.20 -0.56 1.13
CA PRO A 56 -5.47 -1.29 1.09
C PRO A 56 -6.66 -0.35 0.98
N GLY A 57 -7.69 -0.77 0.27
CA GLY A 57 -9.00 -0.17 0.35
C GLY A 57 -9.80 -0.81 1.49
N PHE A 58 -11.03 -1.21 1.21
CA PHE A 58 -11.87 -1.89 2.21
C PHE A 58 -11.58 -3.38 2.22
N ILE A 59 -11.29 -3.92 3.39
CA ILE A 59 -10.85 -5.30 3.61
C ILE A 59 -11.82 -5.99 4.58
N ASP A 60 -11.99 -7.30 4.42
CA ASP A 60 -12.96 -8.09 5.17
C ASP A 60 -12.65 -8.29 6.66
N SER A 61 -11.54 -7.77 7.15
CA SER A 61 -11.25 -7.72 8.58
C SER A 61 -12.18 -6.75 9.34
N PHE A 62 -12.91 -5.91 8.60
CA PHE A 62 -13.92 -5.00 9.14
C PHE A 62 -15.26 -5.27 8.45
N ASP A 63 -16.35 -4.92 9.12
CA ASP A 63 -17.67 -4.96 8.51
C ASP A 63 -17.78 -3.91 7.42
N VAL A 64 -18.08 -4.34 6.21
CA VAL A 64 -18.24 -3.47 5.05
C VAL A 64 -19.71 -3.47 4.63
N SER A 65 -20.30 -2.26 4.54
CA SER A 65 -21.70 -2.13 4.16
C SER A 65 -21.92 -2.42 2.66
N ASN A 66 -23.16 -2.77 2.32
CA ASN A 66 -23.53 -2.94 0.91
C ASN A 66 -23.37 -1.63 0.11
N GLU A 67 -23.60 -0.50 0.75
CA GLU A 67 -23.41 0.82 0.13
C GLU A 67 -21.95 1.02 -0.29
N VAL A 68 -21.01 0.71 0.60
CA VAL A 68 -19.57 0.79 0.31
C VAL A 68 -19.19 -0.19 -0.80
N ARG A 69 -19.67 -1.44 -0.73
CA ARG A 69 -19.40 -2.43 -1.79
C ARG A 69 -19.85 -1.95 -3.16
N SER A 70 -20.97 -1.25 -3.21
CA SER A 70 -21.51 -0.73 -4.49
C SER A 70 -20.58 0.32 -5.13
N MET A 71 -19.76 1.00 -4.34
CA MET A 71 -18.80 2.00 -4.82
C MET A 71 -17.51 1.39 -5.33
N ILE A 72 -17.20 0.18 -4.94
CA ILE A 72 -15.97 -0.51 -5.36
C ILE A 72 -16.20 -1.10 -6.75
N PRO A 73 -15.34 -0.83 -7.74
CA PRO A 73 -15.51 -1.41 -9.07
C PRO A 73 -15.60 -2.92 -9.09
N MET A 74 -14.85 -3.63 -8.27
CA MET A 74 -14.93 -5.10 -8.16
C MET A 74 -16.14 -5.58 -7.37
N LYS A 75 -16.92 -4.66 -6.79
CA LYS A 75 -18.18 -4.96 -6.07
C LYS A 75 -18.02 -5.88 -4.85
N ARG A 76 -16.85 -5.87 -4.27
CA ARG A 76 -16.56 -6.61 -3.04
C ARG A 76 -15.40 -5.95 -2.30
N GLU A 77 -15.34 -6.17 -0.98
CA GLU A 77 -14.15 -5.89 -0.20
C GLU A 77 -13.04 -6.88 -0.55
N GLY A 78 -11.80 -6.49 -0.30
CA GLY A 78 -10.67 -7.41 -0.41
C GLY A 78 -10.63 -8.40 0.75
N ARG A 79 -9.95 -9.52 0.56
CA ARG A 79 -9.69 -10.47 1.63
C ARG A 79 -8.33 -10.21 2.26
N VAL A 80 -8.20 -10.55 3.53
CA VAL A 80 -6.92 -10.43 4.25
C VAL A 80 -5.80 -11.20 3.52
N ASP A 81 -6.11 -12.39 2.98
CA ASP A 81 -5.11 -13.17 2.25
C ASP A 81 -4.65 -12.49 0.95
N GLU A 82 -5.48 -11.67 0.33
CA GLU A 82 -5.07 -10.89 -0.85
C GLU A 82 -4.03 -9.83 -0.49
N ILE A 83 -4.13 -9.22 0.69
CA ILE A 83 -3.08 -8.33 1.21
C ILE A 83 -1.82 -9.12 1.54
N GLU A 84 -1.98 -10.23 2.25
CA GLU A 84 -0.89 -11.11 2.66
C GLU A 84 -0.06 -11.60 1.47
N ASN A 85 -0.71 -12.03 0.40
CA ASN A 85 -0.03 -12.50 -0.80
C ASN A 85 0.87 -11.42 -1.42
N THR A 86 0.42 -10.18 -1.42
CA THR A 86 1.22 -9.05 -1.94
C THR A 86 2.38 -8.73 -1.00
N VAL A 87 2.16 -8.78 0.31
CA VAL A 87 3.24 -8.60 1.29
C VAL A 87 4.34 -9.64 1.08
N VAL A 88 3.96 -10.91 0.97
CA VAL A 88 4.92 -12.01 0.74
C VAL A 88 5.71 -11.78 -0.55
N PHE A 89 5.05 -11.38 -1.64
CA PHE A 89 5.71 -11.05 -2.89
C PHE A 89 6.73 -9.93 -2.71
N LEU A 90 6.35 -8.84 -2.05
CA LEU A 90 7.24 -7.69 -1.85
C LEU A 90 8.40 -7.96 -0.91
N LEU A 91 8.26 -8.90 0.02
CA LEU A 91 9.33 -9.33 0.92
C LEU A 91 10.28 -10.34 0.26
N SER A 92 9.88 -10.91 -0.86
CA SER A 92 10.66 -11.94 -1.54
C SER A 92 11.59 -11.35 -2.60
N ASN A 93 12.52 -12.17 -3.09
CA ASN A 93 13.39 -11.80 -4.19
C ASN A 93 12.67 -11.71 -5.53
N LYS A 94 11.43 -12.18 -5.62
CA LYS A 94 10.60 -12.05 -6.83
C LYS A 94 10.30 -10.60 -7.16
N SER A 95 10.33 -9.71 -6.17
CA SER A 95 10.15 -8.28 -6.33
C SER A 95 11.46 -7.50 -6.27
N SER A 96 12.55 -8.10 -6.66
CA SER A 96 13.90 -7.57 -6.48
C SER A 96 14.17 -6.23 -7.19
N TYR A 97 13.35 -5.85 -8.15
CA TYR A 97 13.47 -4.55 -8.83
C TYR A 97 12.34 -3.58 -8.48
N VAL A 98 11.59 -3.87 -7.39
CA VAL A 98 10.47 -3.05 -6.93
C VAL A 98 10.88 -2.35 -5.64
N THR A 99 10.99 -1.03 -5.66
CA THR A 99 11.22 -0.22 -4.46
C THR A 99 10.66 1.18 -4.67
N GLY A 100 10.34 1.86 -3.58
CA GLY A 100 9.81 3.22 -3.62
C GLY A 100 8.38 3.31 -4.14
N GLN A 101 7.62 2.22 -4.11
CA GLN A 101 6.30 2.16 -4.72
C GLN A 101 5.17 2.24 -3.69
N ASN A 102 4.06 2.80 -4.13
CA ASN A 102 2.81 2.86 -3.37
C ASN A 102 1.78 2.04 -4.17
N ILE A 103 1.50 0.84 -3.71
CA ILE A 103 0.72 -0.16 -4.45
C ILE A 103 -0.68 -0.24 -3.86
N ARG A 104 -1.68 0.15 -4.65
CA ARG A 104 -3.09 0.09 -4.23
C ARG A 104 -3.62 -1.33 -4.36
N LEU A 105 -4.27 -1.80 -3.30
CA LEU A 105 -5.03 -3.06 -3.27
C LEU A 105 -6.45 -2.71 -2.84
N ASP A 106 -7.24 -2.20 -3.78
CA ASP A 106 -8.52 -1.53 -3.46
C ASP A 106 -9.68 -1.90 -4.38
N GLY A 107 -9.51 -2.92 -5.22
CA GLY A 107 -10.55 -3.34 -6.14
C GLY A 107 -10.94 -2.28 -7.18
N GLY A 108 -10.07 -1.32 -7.42
CA GLY A 108 -10.30 -0.23 -8.37
C GLY A 108 -10.95 1.01 -7.78
N LEU A 109 -11.06 1.07 -6.44
CA LEU A 109 -11.76 2.18 -5.77
C LEU A 109 -11.09 3.54 -6.00
N GLY A 110 -9.75 3.62 -6.00
CA GLY A 110 -9.04 4.87 -6.15
C GLY A 110 -9.21 5.49 -7.53
N PHE A 111 -9.22 6.82 -7.59
CA PHE A 111 -9.43 7.56 -8.83
C PHE A 111 -8.14 7.95 -9.53
N SER A 112 -7.05 8.15 -8.79
CA SER A 112 -5.77 8.55 -9.36
C SER A 112 -5.13 7.40 -10.17
N ILE A 113 -4.33 7.75 -11.14
CA ILE A 113 -3.60 6.79 -11.97
C ILE A 113 -2.12 6.72 -11.59
#